data_d5807376be9aa64482c521a6a09b7bde
#
_entry.id   d5807376be9aa64482c521a6a09b7bde
#
_cell.length_a   1.000
_cell.length_b   1.000
_cell.length_c   1.000
_cell.angle_alpha   90.00
_cell.angle_beta   90.00
_cell.angle_gamma   90.00
#
_symmetry.space_group_name_H-M   'P 1'
#
loop_
_entity.id
_entity.type
_entity.pdbx_description
1 polymer ?
#
loop_
_entity_poly.entity_id
_entity_poly.type
_entity_poly.pdbx_seq_one_letter_code
_entity_poly.pdbx_strand_id
1 'polypeptide(L)'
;MSAKEKRKLSTVVSILCVMFVALIVVYIKFINNKETYATKNLEEPKQEEVLKISNNQGVDLDEIIANNTNKKYMKEEIYEKQEELEYITKYRNNSELYQGTTQVSQEGRNGIQTIIMKKTYNENGDVVKDEQVACVVTKSSINKIIDIGTKVYVEPKKANDEIGSSHGLAFDIKLNQPSGFSLEQFKTILSDEKDKNKIFANNAEYFYYIEDEYNINGLFVASIAIHESAWGTSNISKKKFNLFGYGAYDSNPYNGAYSFESYAESIDLIARVLVKYYLNPAGTKIYDGQTASGKYYSGNTLSAVNKRYATDKNWANAVYKYMQYLYGKI
;
A
#
# COMPACT_ATOMS: atom_id res chain seq x y z
N MET A 1 -3.30 1.47 32.31
CA MET A 1 -2.76 0.09 32.23
C MET A 1 -1.30 0.08 32.63
N SER A 2 -0.92 -0.70 33.64
CA SER A 2 0.47 -0.79 34.10
C SER A 2 1.37 -1.49 33.05
N ALA A 3 2.70 -1.28 33.15
CA ALA A 3 3.66 -1.95 32.24
C ALA A 3 3.56 -3.48 32.29
N LYS A 4 3.14 -4.03 33.46
CA LYS A 4 2.93 -5.48 33.68
C LYS A 4 1.68 -5.99 32.95
N GLU A 5 0.62 -5.18 32.85
CA GLU A 5 -0.60 -5.50 32.11
C GLU A 5 -0.38 -5.43 30.59
N LYS A 6 0.41 -4.45 30.10
CA LYS A 6 0.79 -4.35 28.69
C LYS A 6 1.63 -5.55 28.24
N ARG A 7 2.58 -6.02 29.07
CA ARG A 7 3.34 -7.25 28.79
C ARG A 7 2.45 -8.49 28.74
N LYS A 8 1.52 -8.64 29.69
CA LYS A 8 0.57 -9.76 29.67
C LYS A 8 -0.33 -9.74 28.42
N LEU A 9 -0.83 -8.56 28.04
CA LEU A 9 -1.66 -8.41 26.86
C LEU A 9 -0.88 -8.75 25.56
N SER A 10 0.36 -8.27 25.43
CA SER A 10 1.25 -8.59 24.30
C SER A 10 1.52 -10.09 24.21
N THR A 11 1.78 -10.75 25.34
CA THR A 11 2.00 -12.22 25.37
C THR A 11 0.74 -12.99 24.97
N VAL A 12 -0.44 -12.57 25.45
CA VAL A 12 -1.72 -13.20 25.09
C VAL A 12 -2.03 -13.04 23.61
N VAL A 13 -1.81 -11.85 23.05
CA VAL A 13 -1.99 -11.61 21.60
C VAL A 13 -1.04 -12.46 20.77
N SER A 14 0.24 -12.56 21.17
CA SER A 14 1.21 -13.42 20.47
C SER A 14 0.80 -14.91 20.53
N ILE A 15 0.30 -15.40 21.66
CA ILE A 15 -0.16 -16.79 21.80
C ILE A 15 -1.41 -17.03 20.94
N LEU A 16 -2.35 -16.08 20.90
CA LEU A 16 -3.54 -16.18 20.05
C LEU A 16 -3.18 -16.19 18.56
N CYS A 17 -2.22 -15.38 18.12
CA CYS A 17 -1.72 -15.41 16.75
C CYS A 17 -1.07 -16.75 16.39
N VAL A 18 -0.25 -17.31 17.27
CA VAL A 18 0.37 -18.63 17.06
C VAL A 18 -0.68 -19.75 17.00
N MET A 19 -1.70 -19.70 17.86
CA MET A 19 -2.80 -20.67 17.84
C MET A 19 -3.65 -20.54 16.57
N PHE A 20 -3.89 -19.32 16.08
CA PHE A 20 -4.63 -19.10 14.84
C PHE A 20 -3.87 -19.64 13.62
N VAL A 21 -2.56 -19.42 13.55
CA VAL A 21 -1.70 -20.00 12.50
C VAL A 21 -1.71 -21.54 12.58
N ALA A 22 -1.64 -22.10 13.78
CA ALA A 22 -1.73 -23.55 13.96
C ALA A 22 -3.09 -24.10 13.49
N LEU A 23 -4.19 -23.40 13.75
CA LEU A 23 -5.53 -23.76 13.27
C LEU A 23 -5.63 -23.72 11.75
N ILE A 24 -5.02 -22.71 11.09
CA ILE A 24 -4.97 -22.64 9.63
C ILE A 24 -4.18 -23.80 9.04
N VAL A 25 -3.04 -24.14 9.62
CA VAL A 25 -2.22 -25.29 9.18
C VAL A 25 -2.98 -26.60 9.38
N VAL A 26 -3.69 -26.77 10.50
CA VAL A 26 -4.55 -27.94 10.75
C VAL A 26 -5.72 -27.99 9.76
N TYR A 27 -6.32 -26.85 9.45
CA TYR A 27 -7.41 -26.75 8.47
C TYR A 27 -6.95 -27.08 7.04
N ILE A 28 -5.76 -26.60 6.65
CA ILE A 28 -5.15 -26.95 5.34
C ILE A 28 -4.82 -28.45 5.29
N LYS A 29 -4.25 -29.03 6.37
CA LYS A 29 -4.02 -30.47 6.46
C LYS A 29 -5.33 -31.27 6.44
N PHE A 30 -6.40 -30.75 7.03
CA PHE A 30 -7.71 -31.38 7.02
C PHE A 30 -8.36 -31.38 5.61
N ILE A 31 -8.18 -30.29 4.84
CA ILE A 31 -8.62 -30.22 3.45
C ILE A 31 -7.81 -31.21 2.60
N ASN A 32 -6.48 -31.18 2.71
CA ASN A 32 -5.62 -32.10 1.95
C ASN A 32 -5.86 -33.58 2.32
N ASN A 33 -6.19 -33.88 3.59
CA ASN A 33 -6.59 -35.22 3.99
C ASN A 33 -7.97 -35.61 3.46
N LYS A 34 -8.94 -34.67 3.31
CA LYS A 34 -10.23 -34.98 2.69
C LYS A 34 -10.08 -35.42 1.23
N GLU A 35 -9.17 -34.82 0.48
CA GLU A 35 -8.88 -35.27 -0.88
C GLU A 35 -8.24 -36.67 -0.91
N THR A 36 -7.38 -37.01 0.07
CA THR A 36 -6.80 -38.37 0.21
C THR A 36 -7.83 -39.41 0.63
N TYR A 37 -8.87 -39.03 1.39
CA TYR A 37 -9.98 -39.91 1.73
C TYR A 37 -10.98 -40.05 0.59
N ALA A 38 -11.18 -39.02 -0.24
CA ALA A 38 -12.06 -39.11 -1.40
C ALA A 38 -11.52 -40.01 -2.51
N THR A 39 -10.17 -40.13 -2.62
CA THR A 39 -9.52 -41.02 -3.58
C THR A 39 -9.38 -42.46 -3.06
N LYS A 40 -9.53 -42.71 -1.75
CA LYS A 40 -9.38 -44.05 -1.16
C LYS A 40 -10.68 -44.87 -1.07
N ASN A 41 -11.83 -44.22 -1.27
CA ASN A 41 -13.15 -44.88 -1.17
C ASN A 41 -13.89 -44.91 -2.52
N LEU A 42 -13.17 -44.88 -3.62
CA LEU A 42 -13.70 -45.35 -4.90
C LEU A 42 -13.52 -46.87 -4.98
N GLU A 43 -14.24 -47.59 -4.13
CA GLU A 43 -14.58 -48.98 -4.44
C GLU A 43 -15.51 -48.93 -5.67
N GLU A 44 -15.15 -49.65 -6.74
CA GLU A 44 -16.02 -49.86 -7.87
C GLU A 44 -17.39 -50.32 -7.38
N PRO A 45 -18.48 -49.69 -7.78
CA PRO A 45 -19.81 -50.14 -7.40
C PRO A 45 -19.99 -51.60 -7.87
N LYS A 46 -20.29 -52.50 -6.93
CA LYS A 46 -20.57 -53.87 -7.25
C LYS A 46 -21.69 -53.93 -8.30
N GLN A 47 -21.53 -54.75 -9.33
CA GLN A 47 -22.46 -54.87 -10.47
C GLN A 47 -23.96 -55.04 -10.11
N GLU A 48 -24.29 -55.38 -8.90
CA GLU A 48 -25.69 -55.51 -8.40
C GLU A 48 -26.38 -54.17 -8.08
N GLU A 49 -25.63 -53.09 -7.79
CA GLU A 49 -26.21 -51.76 -7.55
C GLU A 49 -26.56 -51.03 -8.84
N VAL A 50 -25.85 -51.31 -9.93
CA VAL A 50 -26.07 -50.71 -11.24
C VAL A 50 -27.39 -51.20 -11.85
N LEU A 51 -27.74 -52.44 -11.58
CA LEU A 51 -28.98 -53.06 -12.10
C LEU A 51 -30.30 -52.58 -11.45
N LYS A 52 -30.24 -51.93 -10.28
CA LYS A 52 -31.42 -51.38 -9.59
C LYS A 52 -31.81 -49.95 -10.06
N ILE A 53 -30.90 -49.24 -10.72
CA ILE A 53 -31.13 -47.89 -11.22
C ILE A 53 -31.79 -47.89 -12.62
N SER A 54 -31.72 -49.03 -13.32
CA SER A 54 -32.16 -49.10 -14.73
C SER A 54 -33.66 -49.22 -14.97
N ASN A 55 -34.51 -49.25 -13.92
CA ASN A 55 -35.94 -49.55 -14.07
C ASN A 55 -36.92 -48.38 -13.80
N ASN A 56 -36.42 -47.15 -13.57
CA ASN A 56 -37.35 -46.01 -13.50
C ASN A 56 -36.68 -44.72 -14.02
N GLN A 57 -37.20 -44.29 -15.15
CA GLN A 57 -36.90 -43.06 -15.90
C GLN A 57 -35.58 -43.11 -16.67
N GLY A 58 -35.70 -43.03 -18.00
CA GLY A 58 -34.60 -42.99 -18.96
C GLY A 58 -33.63 -41.87 -18.69
N VAL A 59 -32.69 -42.16 -17.81
CA VAL A 59 -31.51 -41.35 -17.57
C VAL A 59 -30.50 -41.83 -18.60
N ASP A 60 -30.17 -40.98 -19.55
CA ASP A 60 -29.16 -41.22 -20.55
C ASP A 60 -27.78 -41.32 -19.85
N LEU A 61 -27.32 -42.57 -19.70
CA LEU A 61 -26.02 -42.85 -19.10
C LEU A 61 -24.85 -42.18 -19.86
N ASP A 62 -25.04 -42.02 -21.20
CA ASP A 62 -24.04 -41.35 -22.01
C ASP A 62 -23.99 -39.84 -21.74
N GLU A 63 -25.14 -39.23 -21.41
CA GLU A 63 -25.21 -37.84 -20.97
C GLU A 63 -24.57 -37.63 -19.57
N ILE A 64 -24.76 -38.57 -18.63
CA ILE A 64 -24.13 -38.53 -17.31
C ILE A 64 -22.63 -38.75 -17.43
N ILE A 65 -22.20 -39.67 -18.26
CA ILE A 65 -20.76 -39.94 -18.51
C ILE A 65 -20.12 -38.72 -19.20
N ALA A 66 -20.78 -38.15 -20.23
CA ALA A 66 -20.31 -36.95 -20.91
C ALA A 66 -20.21 -35.72 -19.96
N ASN A 67 -21.18 -35.54 -19.08
CA ASN A 67 -21.20 -34.46 -18.10
C ASN A 67 -20.16 -34.66 -16.97
N ASN A 68 -19.79 -35.89 -16.63
CA ASN A 68 -18.76 -36.16 -15.62
C ASN A 68 -17.34 -36.25 -16.21
N THR A 69 -17.19 -36.63 -17.49
CA THR A 69 -15.89 -36.59 -18.21
C THR A 69 -15.50 -35.18 -18.61
N ASN A 70 -16.46 -34.23 -18.66
CA ASN A 70 -16.19 -32.82 -18.90
C ASN A 70 -15.83 -32.01 -17.63
N LYS A 71 -15.76 -32.62 -16.45
CA LYS A 71 -15.19 -31.95 -15.29
C LYS A 71 -13.67 -31.82 -15.50
N LYS A 72 -13.27 -30.69 -16.00
CA LYS A 72 -11.90 -30.26 -16.18
C LYS A 72 -11.22 -30.23 -14.82
N TYR A 73 -10.44 -31.23 -14.48
CA TYR A 73 -9.62 -31.24 -13.26
C TYR A 73 -8.46 -30.26 -13.48
N MET A 74 -8.57 -29.08 -12.89
CA MET A 74 -7.46 -28.13 -12.83
C MET A 74 -6.55 -28.53 -11.68
N LYS A 75 -5.26 -28.75 -11.96
CA LYS A 75 -4.26 -28.92 -10.92
C LYS A 75 -4.07 -27.59 -10.21
N GLU A 76 -4.13 -27.58 -8.90
CA GLU A 76 -3.84 -26.43 -8.06
C GLU A 76 -2.55 -26.65 -7.27
N GLU A 77 -1.76 -25.60 -7.14
CA GLU A 77 -0.52 -25.57 -6.36
C GLU A 77 -0.55 -24.37 -5.42
N ILE A 78 -0.28 -24.60 -4.14
CA ILE A 78 -0.14 -23.53 -3.16
C ILE A 78 1.34 -23.36 -2.85
N TYR A 79 1.82 -22.12 -2.91
CA TYR A 79 3.18 -21.76 -2.59
C TYR A 79 3.24 -20.49 -1.75
N GLU A 80 4.32 -20.29 -1.05
CA GLU A 80 4.55 -19.13 -0.19
C GLU A 80 5.56 -18.18 -0.82
N LYS A 81 5.31 -16.88 -0.65
CA LYS A 81 6.22 -15.81 -1.04
C LYS A 81 6.38 -14.88 0.15
N GLN A 82 7.61 -14.61 0.54
CA GLN A 82 7.88 -13.61 1.58
C GLN A 82 8.09 -12.25 0.94
N GLU A 83 7.47 -11.24 1.55
CA GLU A 83 7.64 -9.84 1.20
C GLU A 83 7.92 -9.01 2.43
N GLU A 84 8.64 -7.93 2.22
CA GLU A 84 8.87 -6.92 3.25
C GLU A 84 7.56 -6.20 3.57
N LEU A 85 7.26 -6.07 4.87
CA LEU A 85 6.17 -5.23 5.37
C LEU A 85 6.77 -3.90 5.81
N GLU A 86 6.54 -2.87 5.01
CA GLU A 86 7.06 -1.53 5.30
C GLU A 86 6.54 -1.02 6.66
N TYR A 87 7.41 -0.35 7.41
CA TYR A 87 6.98 0.35 8.62
C TYR A 87 6.23 1.63 8.25
N ILE A 88 5.45 2.16 9.17
CA ILE A 88 4.76 3.44 9.06
C ILE A 88 5.50 4.46 9.89
N THR A 89 5.69 5.68 9.36
CA THR A 89 6.21 6.81 10.13
C THR A 89 5.04 7.51 10.82
N LYS A 90 5.15 7.66 12.15
CA LYS A 90 4.19 8.40 12.96
C LYS A 90 4.78 9.74 13.35
N TYR A 91 3.98 10.79 13.20
CA TYR A 91 4.35 12.13 13.59
C TYR A 91 3.71 12.48 14.93
N ARG A 92 4.48 13.11 15.81
CA ARG A 92 4.04 13.49 17.14
C ARG A 92 4.49 14.92 17.44
N ASN A 93 3.53 15.77 17.84
CA ASN A 93 3.83 17.12 18.25
C ASN A 93 4.70 17.13 19.53
N ASN A 94 5.75 17.93 19.52
CA ASN A 94 6.67 18.12 20.64
C ASN A 94 6.83 19.60 20.96
N SER A 95 6.32 20.01 22.12
CA SER A 95 6.37 21.40 22.58
C SER A 95 7.74 21.86 23.11
N GLU A 96 8.70 20.96 23.20
CA GLU A 96 10.08 21.29 23.59
C GLU A 96 10.92 21.65 22.38
N LEU A 97 10.56 21.19 21.20
CA LEU A 97 11.21 21.49 19.93
C LEU A 97 10.61 22.75 19.30
N TYR A 98 11.45 23.58 18.72
CA TYR A 98 11.02 24.77 17.99
C TYR A 98 10.24 24.40 16.71
N GLN A 99 9.23 25.19 16.40
CA GLN A 99 8.45 25.07 15.18
C GLN A 99 9.39 25.10 13.95
N GLY A 100 9.17 24.18 13.00
CA GLY A 100 10.04 23.99 11.84
C GLY A 100 11.22 23.04 12.08
N THR A 101 11.34 22.43 13.28
CA THR A 101 12.34 21.39 13.54
C THR A 101 11.68 20.04 13.74
N THR A 102 12.37 18.97 13.35
CA THR A 102 11.94 17.59 13.60
C THR A 102 13.03 16.81 14.32
N GLN A 103 12.63 15.79 15.05
CA GLN A 103 13.55 14.87 15.72
C GLN A 103 13.03 13.45 15.63
N VAL A 104 13.86 12.52 15.16
CA VAL A 104 13.52 11.09 15.20
C VAL A 104 13.62 10.61 16.64
N SER A 105 12.51 10.21 17.22
CA SER A 105 12.43 9.67 18.58
C SER A 105 12.36 8.15 18.62
N GLN A 106 12.04 7.51 17.51
CA GLN A 106 12.09 6.07 17.31
C GLN A 106 12.39 5.75 15.85
N GLU A 107 13.41 4.93 15.62
CA GLU A 107 13.72 4.43 14.28
C GLU A 107 12.71 3.39 13.83
N GLY A 108 12.34 3.46 12.53
CA GLY A 108 11.50 2.48 11.88
C GLY A 108 12.26 1.22 11.49
N ARG A 109 11.56 0.09 11.45
CA ARG A 109 12.13 -1.16 10.96
C ARG A 109 11.05 -1.99 10.27
N ASN A 110 11.31 -2.40 9.05
CA ASN A 110 10.39 -3.23 8.29
C ASN A 110 10.12 -4.58 8.97
N GLY A 111 8.92 -5.05 8.81
CA GLY A 111 8.48 -6.40 9.14
C GLY A 111 8.64 -7.35 7.96
N ILE A 112 8.02 -8.52 8.09
CA ILE A 112 7.94 -9.52 7.03
C ILE A 112 6.51 -10.05 7.01
N GLN A 113 5.93 -10.13 5.81
CA GLN A 113 4.67 -10.82 5.56
C GLN A 113 4.90 -12.00 4.64
N THR A 114 4.18 -13.09 4.90
CA THR A 114 4.12 -14.26 4.03
C THR A 114 2.82 -14.21 3.25
N ILE A 115 2.94 -14.18 1.94
CA ILE A 115 1.83 -14.20 1.01
C ILE A 115 1.65 -15.65 0.56
N ILE A 116 0.45 -16.19 0.74
CA ILE A 116 0.08 -17.53 0.27
C ILE A 116 -0.56 -17.34 -1.11
N MET A 117 0.06 -17.95 -2.10
CA MET A 117 -0.32 -17.88 -3.50
C MET A 117 -0.90 -19.21 -3.95
N LYS A 118 -1.86 -19.16 -4.87
CA LYS A 118 -2.45 -20.34 -5.51
C LYS A 118 -2.30 -20.24 -7.02
N LYS A 119 -1.61 -21.22 -7.61
CA LYS A 119 -1.55 -21.42 -9.06
C LYS A 119 -2.57 -22.46 -9.48
N THR A 120 -3.29 -22.16 -10.54
CA THR A 120 -4.19 -23.09 -11.22
C THR A 120 -3.64 -23.38 -12.61
N TYR A 121 -3.54 -24.65 -12.95
CA TYR A 121 -2.98 -25.12 -14.22
C TYR A 121 -4.10 -25.69 -15.10
N ASN A 122 -3.97 -25.49 -16.43
CA ASN A 122 -4.82 -26.18 -17.41
C ASN A 122 -4.34 -27.62 -17.63
N GLU A 123 -5.03 -28.35 -18.49
CA GLU A 123 -4.70 -29.74 -18.84
C GLU A 123 -3.32 -29.89 -19.50
N ASN A 124 -2.82 -28.83 -20.14
CA ASN A 124 -1.51 -28.79 -20.79
C ASN A 124 -0.37 -28.48 -19.83
N GLY A 125 -0.68 -28.16 -18.56
CA GLY A 125 0.30 -27.76 -17.57
C GLY A 125 0.65 -26.25 -17.57
N ASP A 126 -0.07 -25.43 -18.36
CA ASP A 126 0.13 -24.00 -18.36
C ASP A 126 -0.58 -23.35 -17.18
N VAL A 127 0.03 -22.33 -16.58
CA VAL A 127 -0.59 -21.55 -15.52
C VAL A 127 -1.69 -20.67 -16.12
N VAL A 128 -2.94 -20.91 -15.73
CA VAL A 128 -4.11 -20.11 -16.15
C VAL A 128 -4.51 -19.09 -15.11
N LYS A 129 -4.11 -19.29 -13.85
CA LYS A 129 -4.35 -18.35 -12.76
C LYS A 129 -3.24 -18.43 -11.72
N ASP A 130 -2.79 -17.28 -11.24
CA ASP A 130 -1.86 -17.14 -10.10
C ASP A 130 -2.40 -16.02 -9.21
N GLU A 131 -2.96 -16.39 -8.06
CA GLU A 131 -3.67 -15.47 -7.20
C GLU A 131 -3.22 -15.55 -5.75
N GLN A 132 -3.26 -14.42 -5.07
CA GLN A 132 -3.06 -14.38 -3.63
C GLN A 132 -4.33 -14.87 -2.93
N VAL A 133 -4.20 -15.90 -2.08
CA VAL A 133 -5.31 -16.46 -1.30
C VAL A 133 -5.28 -16.02 0.16
N ALA A 134 -4.09 -15.73 0.71
CA ALA A 134 -3.94 -15.19 2.06
C ALA A 134 -2.66 -14.38 2.20
N CYS A 135 -2.61 -13.55 3.26
CA CYS A 135 -1.41 -12.83 3.68
C CYS A 135 -1.32 -12.88 5.21
N VAL A 136 -0.15 -13.23 5.71
CA VAL A 136 0.11 -13.36 7.15
C VAL A 136 1.34 -12.55 7.51
N VAL A 137 1.22 -11.66 8.49
CA VAL A 137 2.37 -10.95 9.05
C VAL A 137 3.15 -11.91 9.94
N THR A 138 4.34 -12.30 9.49
CA THR A 138 5.24 -13.23 10.24
C THR A 138 6.20 -12.48 11.16
N LYS A 139 6.49 -11.22 10.82
CA LYS A 139 7.27 -10.31 11.66
C LYS A 139 6.67 -8.90 11.55
N SER A 140 6.19 -8.36 12.67
CA SER A 140 5.64 -7.00 12.71
C SER A 140 6.72 -5.96 12.41
N SER A 141 6.35 -4.92 11.68
CA SER A 141 7.20 -3.74 11.53
C SER A 141 7.25 -2.94 12.83
N ILE A 142 8.29 -2.14 13.00
CA ILE A 142 8.42 -1.15 14.07
C ILE A 142 8.28 0.22 13.41
N ASN A 143 7.28 0.99 13.83
CA ASN A 143 7.03 2.31 13.28
C ASN A 143 8.16 3.28 13.63
N LYS A 144 8.53 4.14 12.67
CA LYS A 144 9.34 5.31 12.93
C LYS A 144 8.48 6.35 13.65
N ILE A 145 9.04 7.07 14.61
CA ILE A 145 8.36 8.20 15.25
C ILE A 145 9.23 9.44 15.07
N ILE A 146 8.63 10.46 14.44
CA ILE A 146 9.23 11.76 14.24
C ILE A 146 8.48 12.76 15.13
N ASP A 147 9.19 13.40 16.03
CA ASP A 147 8.68 14.51 16.80
C ASP A 147 8.78 15.80 15.98
N ILE A 148 7.67 16.53 15.90
CA ILE A 148 7.56 17.81 15.22
C ILE A 148 7.53 18.92 16.28
N GLY A 149 8.43 19.87 16.14
CA GLY A 149 8.50 21.04 17.00
C GLY A 149 7.27 21.92 16.88
N THR A 150 6.64 22.24 18.02
CA THR A 150 5.49 23.15 18.09
C THR A 150 5.79 24.40 18.93
N LYS A 151 6.99 24.50 19.51
CA LYS A 151 7.41 25.67 20.29
C LYS A 151 7.62 26.86 19.37
N VAL A 152 6.83 27.89 19.51
CA VAL A 152 6.96 29.13 18.73
C VAL A 152 8.22 29.87 19.17
N TYR A 153 9.15 30.07 18.25
CA TYR A 153 10.26 31.01 18.43
C TYR A 153 9.79 32.39 17.99
N VAL A 154 9.76 33.34 18.93
CA VAL A 154 9.48 34.74 18.62
C VAL A 154 10.81 35.43 18.37
N GLU A 155 11.24 35.49 17.10
CA GLU A 155 12.36 36.35 16.75
C GLU A 155 11.96 37.82 16.80
N PRO A 156 12.87 38.71 17.26
CA PRO A 156 12.69 40.13 17.03
C PRO A 156 12.74 40.38 15.51
N LYS A 157 11.68 41.02 14.99
CA LYS A 157 11.50 41.34 13.58
C LYS A 157 12.77 41.88 12.93
N LYS A 158 13.44 41.09 12.09
CA LYS A 158 14.30 41.61 11.01
C LYS A 158 13.42 41.76 9.78
N ALA A 159 13.37 42.99 9.30
CA ALA A 159 12.71 43.33 8.06
C ALA A 159 13.48 42.74 6.85
N ASN A 160 12.72 42.29 5.85
CA ASN A 160 13.11 42.04 4.47
C ASN A 160 13.98 40.76 4.22
N ASP A 161 13.30 39.67 4.01
CA ASP A 161 13.78 38.70 3.01
C ASP A 161 12.89 38.88 1.76
N GLU A 162 13.50 39.39 0.70
CA GLU A 162 12.88 39.53 -0.61
C GLU A 162 12.54 38.13 -1.14
N ILE A 163 11.25 37.87 -1.28
CA ILE A 163 10.72 36.70 -2.00
C ILE A 163 10.95 36.95 -3.47
N GLY A 164 12.03 36.44 -4.00
CA GLY A 164 12.42 36.59 -5.39
C GLY A 164 13.10 35.33 -5.93
N SER A 165 12.37 34.25 -6.11
CA SER A 165 12.71 33.29 -7.13
C SER A 165 11.44 32.67 -7.69
N SER A 166 11.20 32.86 -8.97
CA SER A 166 10.20 32.10 -9.73
C SER A 166 10.56 30.63 -9.58
N HIS A 167 9.78 29.87 -8.80
CA HIS A 167 9.89 28.42 -8.70
C HIS A 167 9.49 27.86 -10.07
N GLY A 168 10.47 27.76 -10.99
CA GLY A 168 10.26 27.40 -12.38
C GLY A 168 9.69 26.00 -12.52
N LEU A 169 8.36 25.87 -12.53
CA LEU A 169 7.70 24.62 -12.83
C LEU A 169 7.81 24.32 -14.34
N ALA A 170 8.41 23.19 -14.68
CA ALA A 170 8.41 22.63 -16.03
C ALA A 170 7.87 21.19 -15.99
N PHE A 171 7.37 20.69 -17.11
CA PHE A 171 6.83 19.32 -17.18
C PHE A 171 7.90 18.24 -16.93
N ASP A 172 9.14 18.53 -17.23
CA ASP A 172 10.31 17.66 -17.04
C ASP A 172 11.13 18.01 -15.79
N ILE A 173 10.55 18.79 -14.85
CA ILE A 173 11.18 19.09 -13.56
C ILE A 173 11.60 17.81 -12.84
N LYS A 174 12.75 17.85 -12.19
CA LYS A 174 13.21 16.76 -11.35
C LYS A 174 12.36 16.68 -10.08
N LEU A 175 11.83 15.50 -9.79
CA LEU A 175 10.92 15.25 -8.68
C LEU A 175 11.62 14.71 -7.43
N ASN A 176 12.87 14.27 -7.54
CA ASN A 176 13.72 13.83 -6.43
C ASN A 176 14.53 14.98 -5.84
N GLN A 177 13.89 16.09 -5.62
CA GLN A 177 14.41 17.29 -4.95
C GLN A 177 13.23 18.10 -4.41
N PRO A 178 13.42 18.90 -3.34
CA PRO A 178 12.41 19.80 -2.80
C PRO A 178 11.85 20.78 -3.86
N SER A 179 10.61 21.22 -3.65
CA SER A 179 9.96 22.23 -4.51
C SER A 179 10.59 23.62 -4.37
N GLY A 180 11.23 23.88 -3.24
CA GLY A 180 11.82 25.15 -2.88
C GLY A 180 10.87 26.13 -2.19
N PHE A 181 9.62 25.75 -1.94
CA PHE A 181 8.66 26.56 -1.17
C PHE A 181 8.87 26.40 0.34
N SER A 182 8.59 27.47 1.10
CA SER A 182 8.61 27.44 2.56
C SER A 182 7.36 26.75 3.13
N LEU A 183 7.38 26.38 4.42
CA LEU A 183 6.22 25.84 5.12
C LEU A 183 4.99 26.75 5.05
N GLU A 184 5.17 28.08 5.21
CA GLU A 184 4.07 29.03 5.14
C GLU A 184 3.48 29.13 3.73
N GLN A 185 4.32 28.98 2.71
CA GLN A 185 3.85 28.87 1.33
C GLN A 185 3.08 27.57 1.09
N PHE A 186 3.54 26.42 1.63
CA PHE A 186 2.77 25.16 1.57
C PHE A 186 1.39 25.30 2.22
N LYS A 187 1.29 25.94 3.39
CA LYS A 187 0.01 26.21 4.05
C LYS A 187 -0.91 27.08 3.17
N THR A 188 -0.36 28.09 2.53
CA THR A 188 -1.11 28.96 1.60
C THR A 188 -1.54 28.19 0.35
N ILE A 189 -0.63 27.47 -0.28
CA ILE A 189 -0.86 26.71 -1.52
C ILE A 189 -1.95 25.64 -1.30
N LEU A 190 -1.89 24.89 -0.20
CA LEU A 190 -2.79 23.79 0.08
C LEU A 190 -4.09 24.22 0.78
N SER A 191 -4.23 25.50 1.16
CA SER A 191 -5.50 26.09 1.58
C SER A 191 -6.33 26.43 0.34
N ASP A 192 -7.33 25.59 0.04
CA ASP A 192 -8.13 25.69 -1.19
C ASP A 192 -9.63 25.49 -0.91
N GLU A 193 -10.48 26.19 -1.66
CA GLU A 193 -11.92 26.02 -1.58
C GLU A 193 -12.43 24.65 -2.07
N LYS A 194 -11.65 23.98 -2.94
CA LYS A 194 -11.93 22.63 -3.42
C LYS A 194 -11.68 21.58 -2.34
N ASP A 195 -10.83 21.89 -1.36
CA ASP A 195 -10.56 21.05 -0.19
C ASP A 195 -11.68 21.20 0.86
N LYS A 196 -12.87 20.72 0.53
CA LYS A 196 -14.09 20.85 1.35
C LYS A 196 -13.94 20.29 2.76
N ASN A 197 -13.10 19.29 2.93
CA ASN A 197 -12.87 18.60 4.20
C ASN A 197 -11.63 19.12 4.93
N LYS A 198 -10.94 20.13 4.41
CA LYS A 198 -9.69 20.69 4.95
C LYS A 198 -8.57 19.66 5.11
N ILE A 199 -8.59 18.61 4.29
CA ILE A 199 -7.63 17.52 4.38
C ILE A 199 -6.24 18.00 3.97
N PHE A 200 -6.14 18.69 2.83
CA PHE A 200 -4.86 19.20 2.33
C PHE A 200 -4.36 20.39 3.15
N ALA A 201 -5.24 21.29 3.55
CA ALA A 201 -4.89 22.41 4.42
C ALA A 201 -4.36 21.92 5.78
N ASN A 202 -5.04 20.95 6.40
CA ASN A 202 -4.64 20.42 7.72
C ASN A 202 -3.39 19.52 7.67
N ASN A 203 -2.99 19.04 6.49
CA ASN A 203 -1.82 18.20 6.30
C ASN A 203 -0.71 18.89 5.48
N ALA A 204 -0.79 20.20 5.29
CA ALA A 204 0.21 20.96 4.54
C ALA A 204 1.63 20.78 5.10
N GLU A 205 1.76 20.69 6.42
CA GLU A 205 3.04 20.44 7.10
C GLU A 205 3.66 19.12 6.69
N TYR A 206 2.86 18.05 6.53
CA TYR A 206 3.38 16.73 6.18
C TYR A 206 3.86 16.70 4.73
N PHE A 207 3.17 17.37 3.80
CA PHE A 207 3.66 17.53 2.43
C PHE A 207 4.96 18.35 2.35
N TYR A 208 5.15 19.29 3.27
CA TYR A 208 6.39 20.05 3.39
C TYR A 208 7.51 19.19 3.99
N TYR A 209 7.27 18.48 5.11
CA TYR A 209 8.30 17.69 5.80
C TYR A 209 8.85 16.53 4.99
N ILE A 210 8.05 15.91 4.13
CA ILE A 210 8.57 14.85 3.25
C ILE A 210 9.60 15.38 2.24
N GLU A 211 9.63 16.67 1.94
CA GLU A 211 10.66 17.25 1.09
C GLU A 211 12.04 17.14 1.71
N ASP A 212 12.15 17.52 2.97
CA ASP A 212 13.40 17.48 3.72
C ASP A 212 13.80 16.05 4.09
N GLU A 213 12.82 15.28 4.58
CA GLU A 213 13.06 13.90 5.04
C GLU A 213 13.45 12.95 3.91
N TYR A 214 12.84 13.09 2.73
CA TYR A 214 12.97 12.13 1.62
C TYR A 214 13.59 12.71 0.36
N ASN A 215 13.94 14.00 0.34
CA ASN A 215 14.44 14.71 -0.84
C ASN A 215 13.52 14.51 -2.06
N ILE A 216 12.24 14.81 -1.90
CA ILE A 216 11.19 14.66 -2.90
C ILE A 216 10.40 15.96 -3.04
N ASN A 217 9.83 16.24 -4.20
CA ASN A 217 8.96 17.39 -4.38
C ASN A 217 7.60 17.15 -3.70
N GLY A 218 7.30 17.86 -2.60
CA GLY A 218 6.10 17.68 -1.81
C GLY A 218 4.84 18.13 -2.54
N LEU A 219 4.91 19.15 -3.40
CA LEU A 219 3.77 19.57 -4.22
C LEU A 219 3.45 18.57 -5.34
N PHE A 220 4.44 17.84 -5.84
CA PHE A 220 4.20 16.69 -6.70
C PHE A 220 3.41 15.60 -5.97
N VAL A 221 3.82 15.25 -4.75
CA VAL A 221 3.11 14.26 -3.93
C VAL A 221 1.69 14.73 -3.61
N ALA A 222 1.51 16.02 -3.27
CA ALA A 222 0.19 16.62 -3.06
C ALA A 222 -0.68 16.56 -4.33
N SER A 223 -0.08 16.78 -5.51
CA SER A 223 -0.78 16.73 -6.80
C SER A 223 -1.27 15.31 -7.14
N ILE A 224 -0.47 14.27 -6.82
CA ILE A 224 -0.92 12.87 -6.92
C ILE A 224 -2.09 12.65 -5.96
N ALA A 225 -1.94 13.04 -4.69
CA ALA A 225 -2.98 12.87 -3.68
C ALA A 225 -4.31 13.51 -4.10
N ILE A 226 -4.26 14.72 -4.66
CA ILE A 226 -5.44 15.42 -5.18
C ILE A 226 -6.07 14.65 -6.35
N HIS A 227 -5.24 14.18 -7.28
CA HIS A 227 -5.70 13.42 -8.45
C HIS A 227 -6.39 12.11 -8.05
N GLU A 228 -5.75 11.30 -7.23
CA GLU A 228 -6.22 9.96 -6.84
C GLU A 228 -7.42 10.01 -5.88
N SER A 229 -7.52 11.03 -5.02
CA SER A 229 -8.58 11.14 -4.03
C SER A 229 -9.71 12.09 -4.40
N ALA A 230 -9.62 12.80 -5.55
CA ALA A 230 -10.51 13.89 -5.91
C ALA A 230 -10.63 14.93 -4.76
N TRP A 231 -9.51 15.52 -4.36
CA TRP A 231 -9.45 16.43 -3.21
C TRP A 231 -9.89 15.79 -1.88
N GLY A 232 -9.53 14.54 -1.66
CA GLY A 232 -9.88 13.83 -0.43
C GLY A 232 -11.38 13.48 -0.32
N THR A 233 -12.16 13.57 -1.40
CA THR A 233 -13.60 13.30 -1.36
C THR A 233 -13.95 11.85 -1.62
N SER A 234 -13.04 11.01 -2.11
CA SER A 234 -13.28 9.58 -2.36
C SER A 234 -13.61 8.82 -1.07
N ASN A 235 -14.34 7.71 -1.19
CA ASN A 235 -14.69 6.87 -0.04
C ASN A 235 -13.44 6.24 0.62
N ILE A 236 -12.46 5.85 -0.18
CA ILE A 236 -11.19 5.29 0.30
C ILE A 236 -10.44 6.34 1.12
N SER A 237 -10.31 7.55 0.59
CA SER A 237 -9.67 8.65 1.30
C SER A 237 -10.34 8.94 2.64
N LYS A 238 -11.67 9.13 2.67
CA LYS A 238 -12.40 9.53 3.88
C LYS A 238 -12.46 8.45 4.97
N LYS A 239 -12.59 7.18 4.58
CA LYS A 239 -12.81 6.09 5.55
C LYS A 239 -11.54 5.34 5.92
N LYS A 240 -10.49 5.45 5.12
CA LYS A 240 -9.23 4.73 5.29
C LYS A 240 -8.02 5.65 5.41
N PHE A 241 -8.20 6.97 5.41
CA PHE A 241 -7.13 7.97 5.38
C PHE A 241 -6.11 7.75 4.26
N ASN A 242 -6.55 7.14 3.16
CA ASN A 242 -5.72 6.73 2.04
C ASN A 242 -5.96 7.65 0.85
N LEU A 243 -5.06 8.64 0.67
CA LEU A 243 -5.16 9.65 -0.37
C LEU A 243 -4.76 9.14 -1.76
N PHE A 244 -4.10 8.00 -1.84
CA PHE A 244 -3.44 7.52 -3.04
C PHE A 244 -4.06 6.23 -3.60
N GLY A 245 -5.10 5.71 -2.97
CA GLY A 245 -5.65 4.40 -3.34
C GLY A 245 -4.66 3.25 -3.16
N TYR A 246 -3.63 3.42 -2.32
CA TYR A 246 -2.58 2.43 -2.17
C TYR A 246 -3.15 1.08 -1.72
N GLY A 247 -2.75 0.00 -2.43
CA GLY A 247 -3.27 -1.35 -2.19
C GLY A 247 -4.66 -1.62 -2.77
N ALA A 248 -5.30 -0.66 -3.44
CA ALA A 248 -6.55 -0.90 -4.15
C ALA A 248 -6.30 -1.76 -5.42
N TYR A 249 -7.12 -2.80 -5.60
CA TYR A 249 -7.09 -3.67 -6.79
C TYR A 249 -8.35 -3.48 -7.61
N ASP A 250 -8.26 -3.57 -8.92
CA ASP A 250 -9.36 -3.33 -9.85
C ASP A 250 -10.62 -4.18 -9.55
N SER A 251 -10.44 -5.41 -9.05
CA SER A 251 -11.54 -6.32 -8.73
C SER A 251 -12.29 -5.97 -7.44
N ASN A 252 -11.67 -5.32 -6.48
CA ASN A 252 -12.26 -4.89 -5.22
C ASN A 252 -11.50 -3.70 -4.61
N PRO A 253 -11.61 -2.50 -5.21
CA PRO A 253 -10.79 -1.36 -4.84
C PRO A 253 -10.91 -0.97 -3.37
N TYR A 254 -12.13 -0.99 -2.82
CA TYR A 254 -12.35 -0.56 -1.45
C TYR A 254 -11.77 -1.53 -0.41
N ASN A 255 -12.00 -2.84 -0.55
CA ASN A 255 -11.52 -3.80 0.45
C ASN A 255 -10.02 -4.04 0.36
N GLY A 256 -9.44 -3.97 -0.85
CA GLY A 256 -8.00 -4.10 -1.07
C GLY A 256 -7.19 -2.91 -0.56
N ALA A 257 -7.77 -1.69 -0.60
CA ALA A 257 -7.07 -0.49 -0.21
C ALA A 257 -6.61 -0.52 1.25
N TYR A 258 -5.36 -0.11 1.48
CA TYR A 258 -4.78 0.04 2.81
C TYR A 258 -5.58 1.04 3.64
N SER A 259 -5.69 0.75 4.95
CA SER A 259 -6.23 1.68 5.94
C SER A 259 -5.09 2.23 6.79
N PHE A 260 -5.05 3.54 6.93
CA PHE A 260 -4.09 4.26 7.77
C PHE A 260 -4.79 4.82 9.00
N GLU A 261 -4.02 5.19 10.02
CA GLU A 261 -4.55 5.88 11.21
C GLU A 261 -4.69 7.40 10.98
N SER A 262 -3.95 7.93 9.98
CA SER A 262 -3.98 9.34 9.59
C SER A 262 -3.62 9.55 8.12
N TYR A 263 -3.95 10.73 7.59
CA TYR A 263 -3.49 11.13 6.25
C TYR A 263 -1.97 11.27 6.18
N ALA A 264 -1.32 11.72 7.26
CA ALA A 264 0.13 11.83 7.35
C ALA A 264 0.83 10.49 7.08
N GLU A 265 0.30 9.39 7.61
CA GLU A 265 0.86 8.05 7.35
C GLU A 265 0.77 7.65 5.89
N SER A 266 -0.32 7.99 5.20
CA SER A 266 -0.46 7.69 3.77
C SER A 266 0.47 8.56 2.91
N ILE A 267 0.67 9.83 3.28
CA ILE A 267 1.60 10.75 2.61
C ILE A 267 3.04 10.23 2.74
N ASP A 268 3.42 9.88 3.96
CA ASP A 268 4.73 9.34 4.28
C ASP A 268 5.04 8.05 3.49
N LEU A 269 4.13 7.07 3.53
CA LEU A 269 4.33 5.81 2.83
C LEU A 269 4.55 6.03 1.33
N ILE A 270 3.72 6.87 0.69
CA ILE A 270 3.85 7.12 -0.75
C ILE A 270 5.13 7.88 -1.08
N ALA A 271 5.55 8.84 -0.26
CA ALA A 271 6.84 9.52 -0.45
C ALA A 271 7.99 8.51 -0.44
N ARG A 272 8.04 7.62 0.55
CA ARG A 272 9.05 6.55 0.64
C ARG A 272 8.99 5.58 -0.55
N VAL A 273 7.81 5.16 -0.96
CA VAL A 273 7.61 4.29 -2.14
C VAL A 273 8.14 4.96 -3.41
N LEU A 274 7.81 6.23 -3.62
CA LEU A 274 8.29 6.97 -4.80
C LEU A 274 9.81 7.10 -4.80
N VAL A 275 10.40 7.48 -3.68
CA VAL A 275 11.86 7.66 -3.55
C VAL A 275 12.60 6.34 -3.70
N LYS A 276 12.11 5.27 -3.07
CA LYS A 276 12.78 3.96 -3.05
C LYS A 276 12.68 3.23 -4.38
N TYR A 277 11.55 3.34 -5.08
CA TYR A 277 11.29 2.48 -6.24
C TYR A 277 11.23 3.21 -7.58
N TYR A 278 10.84 4.51 -7.61
CA TYR A 278 10.52 5.20 -8.86
C TYR A 278 11.48 6.33 -9.23
N LEU A 279 11.92 7.13 -8.24
CA LEU A 279 12.61 8.40 -8.49
C LEU A 279 14.13 8.30 -8.49
N ASN A 280 14.68 7.22 -7.97
CA ASN A 280 16.13 7.04 -7.85
C ASN A 280 16.56 5.70 -8.45
N PRO A 281 17.73 5.66 -9.15
CA PRO A 281 18.27 4.40 -9.63
C PRO A 281 18.73 3.52 -8.46
N ALA A 282 18.78 2.20 -8.69
CA ALA A 282 19.22 1.22 -7.71
C ALA A 282 20.59 1.60 -7.11
N GLY A 283 20.73 1.45 -5.80
CA GLY A 283 21.96 1.76 -5.07
C GLY A 283 22.13 3.23 -4.68
N THR A 284 21.28 4.16 -5.11
CA THR A 284 21.29 5.53 -4.64
C THR A 284 21.02 5.58 -3.14
N LYS A 285 21.85 6.28 -2.37
CA LYS A 285 21.58 6.54 -0.94
C LYS A 285 20.34 7.39 -0.78
N ILE A 286 19.44 6.98 0.09
CA ILE A 286 18.18 7.63 0.42
C ILE A 286 18.05 7.77 1.96
N TYR A 287 16.84 8.06 2.44
CA TYR A 287 16.55 8.24 3.86
C TYR A 287 17.00 7.04 4.73
N ASP A 288 17.23 7.25 6.01
CA ASP A 288 17.58 6.26 7.04
C ASP A 288 18.77 5.34 6.68
N GLY A 289 19.72 5.84 5.92
CA GLY A 289 20.87 5.04 5.47
C GLY A 289 20.54 3.91 4.49
N GLN A 290 19.29 3.86 4.01
CA GLN A 290 18.85 2.90 3.00
C GLN A 290 19.39 3.25 1.62
N THR A 291 19.24 2.32 0.69
CA THR A 291 19.48 2.54 -0.73
C THR A 291 18.20 2.30 -1.54
N ALA A 292 18.06 3.07 -2.61
CA ALA A 292 16.95 2.90 -3.54
C ALA A 292 17.02 1.52 -4.20
N SER A 293 15.88 0.87 -4.30
CA SER A 293 15.71 -0.36 -5.09
C SER A 293 15.72 -0.08 -6.59
N GLY A 294 15.18 1.08 -7.00
CA GLY A 294 15.06 1.47 -8.39
C GLY A 294 14.25 0.50 -9.26
N LYS A 295 13.44 -0.39 -8.66
CA LYS A 295 12.68 -1.44 -9.38
C LYS A 295 11.83 -0.90 -10.53
N TYR A 296 11.28 0.29 -10.38
CA TYR A 296 10.42 0.96 -11.34
C TYR A 296 11.04 2.24 -11.90
N TYR A 297 12.31 2.47 -11.64
CA TYR A 297 13.00 3.67 -12.09
C TYR A 297 13.11 3.71 -13.63
N SER A 298 12.67 4.82 -14.20
CA SER A 298 12.79 5.14 -15.62
C SER A 298 13.27 6.58 -15.85
N GLY A 299 13.69 7.25 -14.77
CA GLY A 299 14.02 8.66 -14.67
C GLY A 299 13.25 9.30 -13.51
N ASN A 300 13.53 10.55 -13.22
CA ASN A 300 13.01 11.30 -12.08
C ASN A 300 12.03 12.42 -12.47
N THR A 301 11.38 12.31 -13.62
CA THR A 301 10.38 13.27 -14.13
C THR A 301 8.98 12.64 -14.13
N LEU A 302 7.94 13.43 -14.30
CA LEU A 302 6.54 12.96 -14.41
C LEU A 302 6.36 11.88 -15.47
N SER A 303 6.90 12.12 -16.68
CA SER A 303 6.81 11.15 -17.76
C SER A 303 7.51 9.84 -17.44
N ALA A 304 8.62 9.90 -16.72
CA ALA A 304 9.37 8.72 -16.33
C ALA A 304 8.62 7.91 -15.27
N VAL A 305 8.03 8.56 -14.26
CA VAL A 305 7.21 7.93 -13.23
C VAL A 305 5.98 7.26 -13.85
N ASN A 306 5.27 7.95 -14.75
CA ASN A 306 4.05 7.43 -15.39
C ASN A 306 4.25 6.08 -16.08
N LYS A 307 5.44 5.80 -16.62
CA LYS A 307 5.71 4.54 -17.32
C LYS A 307 5.42 3.29 -16.50
N ARG A 308 5.47 3.38 -15.17
CA ARG A 308 5.34 2.27 -14.24
C ARG A 308 4.36 2.50 -13.10
N TYR A 309 3.95 3.76 -12.86
CA TYR A 309 3.07 4.12 -11.75
C TYR A 309 1.59 3.94 -12.10
N ALA A 310 1.21 4.30 -13.31
CA ALA A 310 -0.17 4.22 -13.77
C ALA A 310 -0.27 3.57 -15.15
N THR A 311 -1.37 2.86 -15.38
CA THR A 311 -1.70 2.29 -16.71
C THR A 311 -2.19 3.36 -17.67
N ASP A 312 -2.81 4.43 -17.16
CA ASP A 312 -3.22 5.59 -17.92
C ASP A 312 -2.01 6.38 -18.41
N LYS A 313 -1.83 6.44 -19.72
CA LYS A 313 -0.75 7.20 -20.38
C LYS A 313 -0.88 8.71 -20.17
N ASN A 314 -2.08 9.20 -19.84
CA ASN A 314 -2.37 10.60 -19.60
C ASN A 314 -2.17 11.03 -18.14
N TRP A 315 -1.88 10.09 -17.24
CA TRP A 315 -1.71 10.36 -15.82
C TRP A 315 -0.71 11.48 -15.54
N ALA A 316 0.45 11.48 -16.20
CA ALA A 316 1.45 12.54 -16.02
C ALA A 316 0.89 13.94 -16.35
N ASN A 317 0.11 14.06 -17.43
CA ASN A 317 -0.54 15.33 -17.79
C ASN A 317 -1.59 15.76 -16.76
N ALA A 318 -2.35 14.80 -16.22
CA ALA A 318 -3.36 15.08 -15.19
C ALA A 318 -2.70 15.57 -13.89
N VAL A 319 -1.65 14.91 -13.42
CA VAL A 319 -0.88 15.34 -12.23
C VAL A 319 -0.20 16.70 -12.48
N TYR A 320 0.38 16.92 -13.67
CA TYR A 320 1.01 18.18 -14.01
C TYR A 320 0.04 19.38 -13.96
N LYS A 321 -1.21 19.18 -14.38
CA LYS A 321 -2.24 20.23 -14.24
C LYS A 321 -2.48 20.63 -12.79
N TYR A 322 -2.46 19.66 -11.85
CA TYR A 322 -2.54 19.98 -10.44
C TYR A 322 -1.27 20.67 -9.94
N MET A 323 -0.09 20.25 -10.38
CA MET A 323 1.15 20.97 -10.06
C MET A 323 1.09 22.42 -10.55
N GLN A 324 0.69 22.66 -11.81
CA GLN A 324 0.52 24.02 -12.35
C GLN A 324 -0.48 24.84 -11.52
N TYR A 325 -1.58 24.22 -11.13
CA TYR A 325 -2.59 24.86 -10.29
C TYR A 325 -2.03 25.26 -8.91
N LEU A 326 -1.29 24.36 -8.26
CA LEU A 326 -0.71 24.63 -6.95
C LEU A 326 0.41 25.66 -7.01
N TYR A 327 1.35 25.53 -7.95
CA TYR A 327 2.45 26.48 -8.14
C TYR A 327 1.98 27.89 -8.53
N GLY A 328 0.86 27.98 -9.22
CA GLY A 328 0.27 29.26 -9.66
C GLY A 328 -0.45 30.04 -8.55
N LYS A 329 -0.45 29.57 -7.31
CA LYS A 329 -1.11 30.27 -6.18
C LYS A 329 -0.21 31.26 -5.46
N ILE A 330 1.09 31.28 -5.79
CA ILE A 330 2.10 32.17 -5.19
C ILE A 330 2.89 32.86 -6.29
#